data_e7423c367ae770a7567b61725b78a822
#
_entry.id   e7423c367ae770a7567b61725b78a822
#
_cell.length_a   1.000
_cell.length_b   1.000
_cell.length_c   1.000
_cell.angle_alpha   90.00
_cell.angle_beta   90.00
_cell.angle_gamma   90.00
#
_symmetry.space_group_name_H-M   'P 1'
#
loop_
_entity.id
_entity.type
_entity.pdbx_description
1 polymer ?
#
loop_
_entity_poly.entity_id
_entity_poly.type
_entity_poly.pdbx_seq_one_letter_code
_entity_poly.pdbx_strand_id
1 'polypeptide(L)'
;MKALNLSAEHKTLAAALVLAGSVMVLLASCLGYGHLPAKPVLVVLETEAGNITVEVNTAATPITGANFLKYVDGKFYDGGMINRAVRPDNTIRHDVQIQVIQFQANPALENKWLPPIPMERTSVTGLRHLNGALSMARMEPDSAQASFSIIIGDQPEMDFGGKRNPDGQGFAVFGRVVAGMDVVKKIHRSHTGADGDYKTETLEPSIKILRAYRK
;
A
#
# COMPACT_ATOMS: atom_id res chain seq x y z
N MET A 1 -35.23 -35.84 -66.45
CA MET A 1 -34.83 -35.41 -65.13
C MET A 1 -33.98 -34.14 -65.24
N LYS A 2 -34.54 -32.96 -64.91
CA LYS A 2 -33.84 -31.66 -64.95
C LYS A 2 -33.29 -31.41 -63.59
N ALA A 3 -31.97 -31.34 -63.46
CA ALA A 3 -31.29 -30.91 -62.23
C ALA A 3 -31.47 -29.38 -62.03
N LEU A 4 -32.04 -28.99 -60.90
CA LEU A 4 -32.09 -27.56 -60.47
C LEU A 4 -30.71 -27.08 -60.14
N ASN A 5 -30.24 -26.13 -60.91
CA ASN A 5 -28.99 -25.38 -60.60
C ASN A 5 -29.34 -24.30 -59.57
N LEU A 6 -28.98 -24.52 -58.28
CA LEU A 6 -29.10 -23.47 -57.29
C LEU A 6 -28.07 -22.36 -57.59
N SER A 7 -28.57 -21.17 -57.81
CA SER A 7 -27.84 -20.01 -58.30
C SER A 7 -26.77 -19.57 -57.31
N ALA A 8 -25.73 -19.03 -57.88
CA ALA A 8 -24.55 -18.47 -57.12
C ALA A 8 -24.92 -17.40 -56.08
N GLU A 9 -26.12 -16.85 -56.15
CA GLU A 9 -26.60 -15.79 -55.23
C GLU A 9 -26.79 -16.24 -53.79
N HIS A 10 -27.17 -17.54 -53.57
CA HIS A 10 -27.34 -18.03 -52.19
C HIS A 10 -26.02 -18.32 -51.47
N LYS A 11 -24.93 -18.51 -52.21
CA LYS A 11 -23.60 -18.72 -51.63
C LYS A 11 -22.95 -17.41 -51.19
N THR A 12 -23.23 -16.32 -51.91
CA THR A 12 -22.75 -14.98 -51.55
C THR A 12 -23.45 -14.39 -50.34
N LEU A 13 -24.76 -14.66 -50.15
CA LEU A 13 -25.49 -14.21 -48.96
C LEU A 13 -25.02 -14.93 -47.67
N ALA A 14 -24.73 -16.22 -47.75
CA ALA A 14 -24.25 -17.00 -46.63
C ALA A 14 -22.84 -16.55 -46.17
N ALA A 15 -21.96 -16.22 -47.13
CA ALA A 15 -20.61 -15.73 -46.85
C ALA A 15 -20.63 -14.32 -46.22
N ALA A 16 -21.54 -13.45 -46.66
CA ALA A 16 -21.68 -12.10 -46.11
C ALA A 16 -22.21 -12.10 -44.67
N LEU A 17 -23.13 -13.01 -44.32
CA LEU A 17 -23.65 -13.15 -42.96
C LEU A 17 -22.60 -13.70 -41.97
N VAL A 18 -21.73 -14.62 -42.42
CA VAL A 18 -20.65 -15.15 -41.56
C VAL A 18 -19.57 -14.10 -41.33
N LEU A 19 -19.22 -13.28 -42.33
CA LEU A 19 -18.25 -12.18 -42.15
C LEU A 19 -18.79 -11.06 -41.23
N ALA A 20 -20.07 -10.70 -41.34
CA ALA A 20 -20.69 -9.70 -40.48
C ALA A 20 -20.76 -10.16 -39.02
N GLY A 21 -21.05 -11.45 -38.77
CA GLY A 21 -21.04 -12.03 -37.44
C GLY A 21 -19.65 -12.04 -36.79
N SER A 22 -18.62 -12.38 -37.57
CA SER A 22 -17.22 -12.42 -37.06
C SER A 22 -16.64 -11.03 -36.74
N VAL A 23 -17.00 -10.00 -37.51
CA VAL A 23 -16.59 -8.62 -37.25
C VAL A 23 -17.28 -8.07 -35.99
N MET A 24 -18.55 -8.43 -35.75
CA MET A 24 -19.29 -7.98 -34.56
C MET A 24 -18.76 -8.62 -33.26
N VAL A 25 -18.31 -9.88 -33.31
CA VAL A 25 -17.68 -10.56 -32.19
C VAL A 25 -16.26 -9.96 -31.87
N LEU A 26 -15.51 -9.59 -32.90
CA LEU A 26 -14.19 -8.95 -32.73
C LEU A 26 -14.30 -7.51 -32.22
N LEU A 27 -15.35 -6.75 -32.57
CA LEU A 27 -15.59 -5.42 -32.03
C LEU A 27 -16.08 -5.45 -30.55
N ALA A 28 -16.81 -6.48 -30.16
CA ALA A 28 -17.22 -6.65 -28.75
C ALA A 28 -16.05 -7.00 -27.82
N SER A 29 -14.99 -7.64 -28.34
CA SER A 29 -13.78 -7.92 -27.56
C SER A 29 -12.86 -6.71 -27.40
N CYS A 30 -13.04 -5.66 -28.18
CA CYS A 30 -12.28 -4.39 -28.05
C CYS A 30 -12.94 -3.36 -27.14
N LEU A 31 -14.19 -3.58 -26.73
CA LEU A 31 -14.79 -2.88 -25.60
C LEU A 31 -14.25 -3.54 -24.33
N GLY A 32 -12.95 -3.29 -24.05
CA GLY A 32 -12.37 -3.61 -22.77
C GLY A 32 -13.34 -3.10 -21.69
N TYR A 33 -13.87 -4.01 -20.89
CA TYR A 33 -14.48 -3.63 -19.62
C TYR A 33 -13.42 -2.83 -18.89
N GLY A 34 -13.44 -1.51 -19.02
CA GLY A 34 -12.60 -0.61 -18.30
C GLY A 34 -12.84 -0.92 -16.83
N HIS A 35 -11.92 -1.63 -16.23
CA HIS A 35 -11.89 -1.81 -14.79
C HIS A 35 -11.80 -0.41 -14.23
N LEU A 36 -12.92 0.15 -13.80
CA LEU A 36 -12.92 1.42 -13.09
C LEU A 36 -11.93 1.22 -11.94
N PRO A 37 -10.93 2.09 -11.78
CA PRO A 37 -9.96 1.94 -10.72
C PRO A 37 -10.74 1.83 -9.40
N ALA A 38 -10.46 0.79 -8.63
CA ALA A 38 -11.11 0.57 -7.35
C ALA A 38 -10.96 1.86 -6.52
N LYS A 39 -12.10 2.36 -6.01
CA LYS A 39 -12.10 3.61 -5.23
C LYS A 39 -11.19 3.42 -4.01
N PRO A 40 -10.24 4.32 -3.76
CA PRO A 40 -9.36 4.21 -2.60
C PRO A 40 -10.14 4.08 -1.30
N VAL A 41 -9.66 3.25 -0.39
CA VAL A 41 -10.28 3.04 0.91
C VAL A 41 -9.70 4.03 1.91
N LEU A 42 -10.56 4.83 2.54
CA LEU A 42 -10.15 5.74 3.61
C LEU A 42 -10.16 5.02 4.96
N VAL A 43 -9.10 5.21 5.73
CA VAL A 43 -8.96 4.70 7.10
C VAL A 43 -8.61 5.86 8.03
N VAL A 44 -9.27 5.90 9.18
CA VAL A 44 -8.94 6.83 10.27
C VAL A 44 -8.13 6.08 11.32
N LEU A 45 -6.96 6.64 11.66
CA LEU A 45 -6.12 6.24 12.79
C LEU A 45 -6.34 7.27 13.89
N GLU A 46 -7.10 6.91 14.92
CA GLU A 46 -7.27 7.75 16.10
C GLU A 46 -6.13 7.48 17.07
N THR A 47 -5.38 8.51 17.43
CA THR A 47 -4.25 8.43 18.36
C THR A 47 -4.41 9.42 19.50
N GLU A 48 -3.66 9.23 20.57
CA GLU A 48 -3.59 10.20 21.68
C GLU A 48 -3.10 11.58 21.24
N ALA A 49 -2.36 11.66 20.13
CA ALA A 49 -1.84 12.92 19.59
C ALA A 49 -2.82 13.63 18.64
N GLY A 50 -3.88 12.92 18.17
CA GLY A 50 -4.87 13.38 17.21
C GLY A 50 -5.18 12.35 16.14
N ASN A 51 -6.06 12.71 15.21
CA ASN A 51 -6.53 11.83 14.14
C ASN A 51 -5.68 11.99 12.88
N ILE A 52 -5.35 10.87 12.24
CA ILE A 52 -4.68 10.81 10.95
C ILE A 52 -5.60 10.03 10.00
N THR A 53 -5.99 10.65 8.88
CA THR A 53 -6.76 9.94 7.85
C THR A 53 -5.84 9.57 6.71
N VAL A 54 -5.88 8.30 6.33
CA VAL A 54 -5.05 7.75 5.26
C VAL A 54 -5.92 7.17 4.14
N GLU A 55 -5.41 7.23 2.93
CA GLU A 55 -5.97 6.61 1.74
C GLU A 55 -5.14 5.39 1.38
N VAL A 56 -5.78 4.24 1.27
CA VAL A 56 -5.15 2.95 0.92
C VAL A 56 -5.39 2.66 -0.56
N ASN A 57 -4.34 2.46 -1.33
CA ASN A 57 -4.41 2.18 -2.76
C ASN A 57 -4.41 0.67 -3.05
N THR A 58 -5.54 0.02 -2.83
CA THR A 58 -5.68 -1.42 -3.09
C THR A 58 -5.64 -1.80 -4.57
N ALA A 59 -5.79 -0.85 -5.49
CA ALA A 59 -5.67 -1.09 -6.92
C ALA A 59 -4.21 -1.30 -7.33
N ALA A 60 -3.30 -0.46 -6.84
CA ALA A 60 -1.87 -0.59 -7.10
C ALA A 60 -1.18 -1.61 -6.19
N THR A 61 -1.72 -1.83 -4.99
CA THR A 61 -1.14 -2.72 -3.97
C THR A 61 -2.19 -3.67 -3.40
N PRO A 62 -2.69 -4.61 -4.22
CA PRO A 62 -3.76 -5.53 -3.79
C PRO A 62 -3.36 -6.43 -2.62
N ILE A 63 -2.09 -6.82 -2.49
CA ILE A 63 -1.61 -7.66 -1.39
C ILE A 63 -1.39 -6.80 -0.14
N THR A 64 -0.57 -5.76 -0.22
CA THR A 64 -0.19 -4.91 0.92
C THR A 64 -1.37 -4.12 1.45
N GLY A 65 -2.15 -3.49 0.54
CA GLY A 65 -3.35 -2.76 0.92
C GLY A 65 -4.40 -3.66 1.56
N ALA A 66 -4.65 -4.86 1.02
CA ALA A 66 -5.60 -5.80 1.62
C ALA A 66 -5.10 -6.32 2.98
N ASN A 67 -3.80 -6.57 3.14
CA ASN A 67 -3.22 -6.96 4.42
C ASN A 67 -3.46 -5.87 5.48
N PHE A 68 -3.11 -4.61 5.18
CA PHE A 68 -3.35 -3.49 6.10
C PHE A 68 -4.82 -3.38 6.49
N LEU A 69 -5.75 -3.50 5.52
CA LEU A 69 -7.18 -3.43 5.79
C LEU A 69 -7.69 -4.60 6.65
N LYS A 70 -7.12 -5.81 6.52
CA LYS A 70 -7.44 -6.93 7.42
C LYS A 70 -7.02 -6.62 8.87
N TYR A 71 -5.87 -5.98 9.09
CA TYR A 71 -5.44 -5.54 10.41
C TYR A 71 -6.37 -4.46 10.99
N VAL A 72 -6.85 -3.52 10.16
CA VAL A 72 -7.84 -2.50 10.55
C VAL A 72 -9.17 -3.15 10.92
N ASP A 73 -9.73 -3.99 10.04
CA ASP A 73 -11.04 -4.64 10.24
C ASP A 73 -11.01 -5.60 11.44
N GLY A 74 -9.90 -6.29 11.64
CA GLY A 74 -9.67 -7.17 12.79
C GLY A 74 -9.33 -6.45 14.09
N LYS A 75 -9.29 -5.10 14.09
CA LYS A 75 -8.96 -4.25 15.27
C LYS A 75 -7.58 -4.53 15.86
N PHE A 76 -6.64 -5.01 15.04
CA PHE A 76 -5.28 -5.30 15.51
C PHE A 76 -4.51 -4.04 15.88
N TYR A 77 -4.88 -2.87 15.33
CA TYR A 77 -4.27 -1.59 15.70
C TYR A 77 -4.87 -0.96 16.95
N ASP A 78 -6.04 -1.40 17.42
CA ASP A 78 -6.67 -0.89 18.63
C ASP A 78 -5.81 -1.25 19.85
N GLY A 79 -5.32 -0.24 20.57
CA GLY A 79 -4.33 -0.42 21.63
C GLY A 79 -2.89 -0.66 21.16
N GLY A 80 -2.63 -0.56 19.86
CA GLY A 80 -1.29 -0.49 19.30
C GLY A 80 -0.58 0.83 19.62
N MET A 81 0.56 1.06 19.02
CA MET A 81 1.37 2.24 19.36
C MET A 81 2.16 2.79 18.15
N ILE A 82 2.54 4.06 18.27
CA ILE A 82 3.61 4.66 17.48
C ILE A 82 4.81 4.71 18.42
N ASN A 83 5.82 3.89 18.15
CA ASN A 83 6.93 3.64 19.07
C ASN A 83 8.28 4.15 18.57
N ARG A 84 8.34 4.67 17.33
CA ARG A 84 9.60 5.11 16.73
C ARG A 84 9.40 6.37 15.89
N ALA A 85 10.33 7.32 16.02
CA ALA A 85 10.45 8.49 15.16
C ALA A 85 11.90 8.63 14.71
N VAL A 86 12.15 8.54 13.43
CA VAL A 86 13.49 8.65 12.82
C VAL A 86 13.67 10.04 12.26
N ARG A 87 14.72 10.72 12.69
CA ARG A 87 15.12 12.09 12.29
C ARG A 87 16.63 12.17 12.07
N PRO A 88 17.11 13.18 11.32
CA PRO A 88 18.56 13.38 11.14
C PRO A 88 19.34 13.58 12.45
N ASP A 89 18.70 14.11 13.48
CA ASP A 89 19.32 14.42 14.80
C ASP A 89 19.34 13.23 15.76
N ASN A 90 18.58 12.16 15.51
CA ASN A 90 18.49 11.01 16.40
C ASN A 90 18.82 9.65 15.75
N THR A 91 18.99 9.61 14.42
CA THR A 91 19.23 8.32 13.73
C THR A 91 20.61 7.76 14.03
N ILE A 92 20.65 6.43 14.20
CA ILE A 92 21.89 5.67 14.35
C ILE A 92 22.56 5.37 12.99
N ARG A 93 21.85 5.62 11.87
CA ARG A 93 22.36 5.43 10.51
C ARG A 93 22.60 6.77 9.85
N HIS A 94 23.87 7.12 9.69
CA HIS A 94 24.29 8.38 9.10
C HIS A 94 24.60 8.30 7.60
N ASP A 95 24.73 7.07 7.08
CA ASP A 95 25.02 6.79 5.64
C ASP A 95 23.81 7.05 4.74
N VAL A 96 22.61 6.62 5.18
CA VAL A 96 21.35 6.84 4.50
C VAL A 96 20.29 7.24 5.50
N GLN A 97 20.08 8.54 5.64
CA GLN A 97 19.11 9.10 6.57
C GLN A 97 17.70 9.02 5.98
N ILE A 98 16.71 8.75 6.83
CA ILE A 98 15.29 8.79 6.52
C ILE A 98 14.53 9.56 7.59
N GLN A 99 13.32 10.01 7.27
CA GLN A 99 12.44 10.66 8.23
C GLN A 99 11.07 9.97 8.23
N VAL A 100 10.74 9.28 9.30
CA VAL A 100 9.51 8.50 9.43
C VAL A 100 9.02 8.49 10.88
N ILE A 101 7.71 8.22 11.05
CA ILE A 101 7.15 7.66 12.28
C ILE A 101 6.68 6.24 12.00
N GLN A 102 6.88 5.31 12.94
CA GLN A 102 6.55 3.90 12.75
C GLN A 102 5.43 3.47 13.69
N PHE A 103 4.45 2.81 13.11
CA PHE A 103 3.27 2.26 13.75
C PHE A 103 3.45 0.76 13.96
N GLN A 104 3.00 0.28 15.11
CA GLN A 104 2.96 -1.12 15.46
C GLN A 104 1.55 -1.51 15.88
N ALA A 105 1.06 -2.66 15.38
CA ALA A 105 -0.17 -3.26 15.88
C ALA A 105 -0.04 -3.63 17.35
N ASN A 106 -1.17 -3.85 18.02
CA ASN A 106 -1.21 -4.16 19.44
C ASN A 106 -0.35 -5.42 19.76
N PRO A 107 0.74 -5.28 20.52
CA PRO A 107 1.64 -6.40 20.84
C PRO A 107 0.95 -7.49 21.67
N ALA A 108 -0.11 -7.18 22.42
CA ALA A 108 -0.90 -8.18 23.11
C ALA A 108 -1.64 -9.17 22.17
N LEU A 109 -1.73 -8.83 20.88
CA LEU A 109 -2.33 -9.65 19.83
C LEU A 109 -1.29 -10.28 18.90
N GLU A 110 0.00 -10.22 19.23
CA GLU A 110 1.09 -10.66 18.34
C GLU A 110 0.95 -12.12 17.92
N ASN A 111 0.52 -12.98 18.82
CA ASN A 111 0.26 -14.41 18.56
C ASN A 111 -0.90 -14.66 17.57
N LYS A 112 -1.66 -13.62 17.21
CA LYS A 112 -2.77 -13.66 16.25
C LYS A 112 -2.46 -12.88 14.97
N TRP A 113 -1.26 -12.30 14.85
CA TRP A 113 -0.91 -11.55 13.64
C TRP A 113 -0.95 -12.45 12.41
N LEU A 114 -1.32 -11.83 11.28
CA LEU A 114 -1.41 -12.55 10.01
C LEU A 114 -0.02 -12.96 9.52
N PRO A 115 0.07 -14.02 8.71
CA PRO A 115 1.33 -14.42 8.10
C PRO A 115 2.01 -13.28 7.31
N PRO A 116 3.34 -13.32 7.13
CA PRO A 116 4.06 -12.41 6.26
C PRO A 116 3.49 -12.41 4.84
N ILE A 117 3.61 -11.28 4.15
CA ILE A 117 3.10 -11.08 2.81
C ILE A 117 4.22 -10.84 1.79
N PRO A 118 4.03 -11.25 0.53
CA PRO A 118 4.89 -10.86 -0.59
C PRO A 118 4.97 -9.34 -0.72
N MET A 119 6.17 -8.84 -1.02
CA MET A 119 6.44 -7.41 -1.14
C MET A 119 6.07 -6.88 -2.54
N GLU A 120 5.20 -5.88 -2.58
CA GLU A 120 4.86 -5.13 -3.80
C GLU A 120 5.82 -3.95 -3.97
N ARG A 121 6.89 -4.16 -4.73
CA ARG A 121 7.99 -3.20 -4.92
C ARG A 121 7.53 -1.93 -5.62
N THR A 122 8.13 -0.80 -5.28
CA THR A 122 7.82 0.51 -5.92
C THR A 122 8.10 0.51 -7.42
N SER A 123 9.03 -0.31 -7.91
CA SER A 123 9.30 -0.50 -9.34
C SER A 123 8.14 -1.18 -10.10
N VAL A 124 7.29 -1.92 -9.40
CA VAL A 124 6.12 -2.61 -9.97
C VAL A 124 4.87 -1.78 -9.81
N THR A 125 4.64 -1.24 -8.62
CA THR A 125 3.43 -0.47 -8.29
C THR A 125 3.43 0.95 -8.84
N GLY A 126 4.62 1.52 -9.13
CA GLY A 126 4.80 2.92 -9.50
C GLY A 126 4.63 3.91 -8.34
N LEU A 127 4.24 3.44 -7.15
CA LEU A 127 4.15 4.27 -5.94
C LEU A 127 5.55 4.59 -5.41
N ARG A 128 5.73 5.78 -4.81
CA ARG A 128 7.01 6.28 -4.32
C ARG A 128 6.92 6.71 -2.86
N HIS A 129 8.05 6.72 -2.17
CA HIS A 129 8.18 7.24 -0.80
C HIS A 129 8.19 8.77 -0.78
N LEU A 130 7.07 9.38 -1.22
CA LEU A 130 6.84 10.82 -1.13
C LEU A 130 6.33 11.20 0.26
N ASN A 131 6.36 12.49 0.57
CA ASN A 131 5.85 13.02 1.84
C ASN A 131 4.41 12.57 2.11
N GLY A 132 4.18 11.95 3.25
CA GLY A 132 2.90 11.38 3.67
C GLY A 132 2.63 9.96 3.15
N ALA A 133 3.53 9.34 2.39
CA ALA A 133 3.37 7.95 1.95
C ALA A 133 3.31 6.98 3.14
N LEU A 134 2.50 5.91 3.00
CA LEU A 134 2.47 4.78 3.91
C LEU A 134 3.38 3.68 3.36
N SER A 135 4.29 3.21 4.19
CA SER A 135 5.31 2.23 3.81
C SER A 135 5.31 1.05 4.78
N MET A 136 5.21 -0.19 4.28
CA MET A 136 5.27 -1.39 5.13
C MET A 136 6.68 -1.58 5.69
N ALA A 137 6.76 -1.77 6.99
CA ALA A 137 8.01 -2.18 7.64
C ALA A 137 8.29 -3.67 7.39
N ARG A 138 9.56 -4.00 7.24
CA ARG A 138 10.03 -5.37 7.04
C ARG A 138 11.44 -5.56 7.59
N MET A 139 11.82 -6.79 7.87
CA MET A 139 13.21 -7.20 8.07
C MET A 139 13.81 -7.64 6.72
N GLU A 140 13.46 -8.83 6.24
CA GLU A 140 13.85 -9.36 4.95
C GLU A 140 12.78 -9.09 3.88
N PRO A 141 13.05 -9.22 2.58
CA PRO A 141 12.01 -9.27 1.56
C PRO A 141 10.93 -10.29 1.92
N ASP A 142 9.67 -9.96 1.63
CA ASP A 142 8.51 -10.83 1.90
C ASP A 142 8.25 -11.17 3.39
N SER A 143 8.81 -10.36 4.32
CA SER A 143 8.63 -10.56 5.77
C SER A 143 7.67 -9.56 6.42
N ALA A 144 7.04 -8.66 5.65
CA ALA A 144 6.14 -7.65 6.18
C ALA A 144 4.85 -8.26 6.74
N GLN A 145 4.38 -7.76 7.89
CA GLN A 145 3.15 -8.21 8.56
C GLN A 145 2.26 -7.02 8.95
N ALA A 146 2.46 -6.46 10.15
CA ALA A 146 1.59 -5.51 10.82
C ALA A 146 2.14 -4.08 10.87
N SER A 147 3.46 -3.93 10.99
CA SER A 147 4.07 -2.63 11.21
C SER A 147 4.21 -1.85 9.92
N PHE A 148 3.97 -0.53 10.00
CA PHE A 148 4.14 0.38 8.88
C PHE A 148 4.67 1.73 9.33
N SER A 149 5.14 2.54 8.39
CA SER A 149 5.63 3.89 8.63
C SER A 149 4.86 4.92 7.82
N ILE A 150 4.79 6.15 8.33
CA ILE A 150 4.40 7.33 7.57
C ILE A 150 5.67 8.14 7.28
N ILE A 151 5.84 8.49 6.02
CA ILE A 151 7.01 9.17 5.49
C ILE A 151 6.90 10.68 5.68
N ILE A 152 7.98 11.33 6.12
CA ILE A 152 8.08 12.78 6.25
C ILE A 152 9.14 13.29 5.27
N GLY A 153 8.76 14.22 4.40
CA GLY A 153 9.57 14.59 3.23
C GLY A 153 9.65 13.44 2.22
N ASP A 154 10.32 13.66 1.11
CA ASP A 154 10.51 12.63 0.10
C ASP A 154 11.73 11.77 0.45
N GLN A 155 11.60 10.44 0.40
CA GLN A 155 12.62 9.48 0.83
C GLN A 155 12.95 8.48 -0.30
N PRO A 156 13.56 8.91 -1.41
CA PRO A 156 13.79 8.05 -2.58
C PRO A 156 14.73 6.86 -2.28
N GLU A 157 15.58 6.98 -1.27
CA GLU A 157 16.45 5.89 -0.84
C GLU A 157 15.70 4.70 -0.19
N MET A 158 14.40 4.84 0.05
CA MET A 158 13.51 3.76 0.50
C MET A 158 12.81 3.05 -0.67
N ASP A 159 12.87 3.60 -1.90
CA ASP A 159 12.33 2.96 -3.10
C ASP A 159 13.18 1.76 -3.53
N PHE A 160 12.64 0.94 -4.45
CA PHE A 160 13.42 -0.13 -5.10
C PHE A 160 14.65 0.47 -5.80
N GLY A 161 15.81 -0.13 -5.58
CA GLY A 161 17.12 0.36 -6.04
C GLY A 161 17.76 1.40 -5.12
N GLY A 162 17.04 1.89 -4.11
CA GLY A 162 17.58 2.80 -3.09
C GLY A 162 18.50 2.08 -2.09
N LYS A 163 19.25 2.87 -1.31
CA LYS A 163 20.32 2.36 -0.45
C LYS A 163 19.91 2.17 1.02
N ARG A 164 18.64 2.48 1.38
CA ARG A 164 18.19 2.32 2.78
C ARG A 164 18.32 0.89 3.27
N ASN A 165 17.99 -0.09 2.43
CA ASN A 165 18.25 -1.51 2.69
C ASN A 165 19.40 -2.00 1.81
N PRO A 166 20.38 -2.72 2.37
CA PRO A 166 21.52 -3.25 1.63
C PRO A 166 21.12 -4.19 0.49
N ASP A 167 19.94 -4.82 0.57
CA ASP A 167 19.37 -5.71 -0.45
C ASP A 167 18.87 -4.96 -1.71
N GLY A 168 18.78 -3.62 -1.66
CA GLY A 168 18.29 -2.77 -2.75
C GLY A 168 16.79 -2.97 -3.09
N GLN A 169 16.05 -3.80 -2.33
CA GLN A 169 14.65 -4.10 -2.64
C GLN A 169 13.69 -2.99 -2.18
N GLY A 170 14.14 -2.07 -1.32
CA GLY A 170 13.31 -1.00 -0.78
C GLY A 170 12.18 -1.49 0.13
N PHE A 171 11.08 -0.74 0.18
CA PHE A 171 9.88 -1.06 0.94
C PHE A 171 8.63 -0.92 0.05
N ALA A 172 7.52 -1.56 0.45
CA ALA A 172 6.26 -1.45 -0.26
C ALA A 172 5.49 -0.19 0.19
N VAL A 173 5.22 0.72 -0.74
CA VAL A 173 4.31 1.86 -0.52
C VAL A 173 2.90 1.42 -0.88
N PHE A 174 1.91 1.68 0.01
CA PHE A 174 0.55 1.18 -0.19
C PHE A 174 -0.56 2.22 0.00
N GLY A 175 -0.21 3.45 0.28
CA GLY A 175 -1.17 4.52 0.51
C GLY A 175 -0.50 5.84 0.87
N ARG A 176 -1.31 6.78 1.32
CA ARG A 176 -0.85 8.11 1.73
C ARG A 176 -1.76 8.75 2.77
N VAL A 177 -1.22 9.67 3.54
CA VAL A 177 -1.99 10.56 4.42
C VAL A 177 -2.78 11.56 3.56
N VAL A 178 -4.07 11.70 3.85
CA VAL A 178 -4.96 12.68 3.22
C VAL A 178 -5.43 13.77 4.17
N ALA A 179 -5.33 13.54 5.49
CA ALA A 179 -5.54 14.56 6.53
C ALA A 179 -4.76 14.20 7.79
N GLY A 180 -4.34 15.21 8.59
CA GLY A 180 -3.61 14.99 9.83
C GLY A 180 -2.09 14.93 9.68
N MET A 181 -1.49 15.47 8.61
CA MET A 181 -0.03 15.59 8.48
C MET A 181 0.60 16.49 9.54
N ASP A 182 -0.14 17.42 10.11
CA ASP A 182 0.26 18.24 11.26
C ASP A 182 0.43 17.37 12.51
N VAL A 183 -0.50 16.41 12.75
CA VAL A 183 -0.41 15.39 13.80
C VAL A 183 0.83 14.52 13.59
N VAL A 184 1.04 14.00 12.35
CA VAL A 184 2.24 13.23 12.00
C VAL A 184 3.52 13.99 12.32
N LYS A 185 3.61 15.26 11.91
CA LYS A 185 4.78 16.12 12.19
C LYS A 185 4.95 16.44 13.67
N LYS A 186 3.85 16.56 14.44
CA LYS A 186 3.89 16.72 15.88
C LYS A 186 4.50 15.49 16.55
N ILE A 187 4.02 14.29 16.19
CA ILE A 187 4.55 13.01 16.68
C ILE A 187 6.04 12.86 16.31
N HIS A 188 6.40 13.15 15.06
CA HIS A 188 7.78 13.05 14.59
C HIS A 188 8.76 13.90 15.40
N ARG A 189 8.33 15.05 15.92
CA ARG A 189 9.14 15.95 16.77
C ARG A 189 9.05 15.65 18.26
N SER A 190 8.29 14.63 18.66
CA SER A 190 8.19 14.23 20.06
C SER A 190 9.53 13.71 20.58
N HIS A 191 9.68 13.71 21.91
CA HIS A 191 10.89 13.23 22.56
C HIS A 191 11.17 11.78 22.20
N THR A 192 12.45 11.48 21.95
CA THR A 192 12.93 10.10 21.75
C THR A 192 14.06 9.85 22.74
N GLY A 193 14.04 8.70 23.39
CA GLY A 193 15.01 8.28 24.38
C GLY A 193 16.05 7.32 23.84
N ALA A 194 17.02 6.97 24.69
CA ALA A 194 18.07 5.99 24.38
C ALA A 194 17.71 4.56 24.78
N ASP A 195 16.67 4.41 25.62
CA ASP A 195 16.23 3.14 26.17
C ASP A 195 15.08 2.60 25.34
N GLY A 196 15.23 1.43 24.75
CA GLY A 196 14.21 0.78 23.96
C GLY A 196 14.74 0.09 22.71
N ASP A 197 13.83 -0.55 21.97
CA ASP A 197 14.16 -1.39 20.81
C ASP A 197 14.87 -0.66 19.68
N TYR A 198 14.64 0.65 19.55
CA TYR A 198 15.19 1.49 18.48
C TYR A 198 16.24 2.48 18.96
N LYS A 199 16.78 2.30 20.18
CA LYS A 199 17.79 3.21 20.77
C LYS A 199 17.29 4.66 20.74
N THR A 200 18.09 5.59 20.25
CA THR A 200 17.78 7.03 20.18
C THR A 200 16.57 7.39 19.32
N GLU A 201 16.03 6.45 18.55
CA GLU A 201 14.84 6.64 17.72
C GLU A 201 13.54 6.20 18.42
N THR A 202 13.61 5.61 19.64
CA THR A 202 12.44 5.17 20.41
C THR A 202 11.65 6.36 20.94
N LEU A 203 10.35 6.44 20.66
CA LEU A 203 9.47 7.46 21.22
C LEU A 203 9.23 7.21 22.72
N GLU A 204 9.48 8.20 23.55
CA GLU A 204 9.30 8.18 25.01
C GLU A 204 8.48 9.38 25.52
N PRO A 205 7.24 9.11 25.95
CA PRO A 205 6.51 7.84 25.84
C PRO A 205 6.08 7.53 24.40
N SER A 206 5.85 6.23 24.10
CA SER A 206 5.17 5.83 22.87
C SER A 206 3.76 6.42 22.83
N ILE A 207 3.26 6.72 21.62
CA ILE A 207 1.92 7.29 21.40
C ILE A 207 0.94 6.16 21.10
N LYS A 208 -0.12 6.05 21.90
CA LYS A 208 -1.10 4.98 21.75
C LYS A 208 -2.00 5.22 20.54
N ILE A 209 -2.28 4.14 19.78
CA ILE A 209 -3.35 4.08 18.80
C ILE A 209 -4.61 3.68 19.55
N LEU A 210 -5.60 4.58 19.61
CA LEU A 210 -6.86 4.34 20.32
C LEU A 210 -7.72 3.35 19.53
N ARG A 211 -7.84 3.57 18.21
CA ARG A 211 -8.47 2.67 17.27
C ARG A 211 -8.12 3.00 15.82
N ALA A 212 -8.33 2.04 14.93
CA ALA A 212 -8.26 2.21 13.48
C ALA A 212 -9.55 1.67 12.82
N TYR A 213 -10.13 2.43 11.88
CA TYR A 213 -11.37 2.01 11.22
C TYR A 213 -11.52 2.62 9.82
N ARG A 214 -12.27 1.95 8.94
CA ARG A 214 -12.64 2.48 7.62
C ARG A 214 -13.66 3.62 7.78
N LYS A 215 -13.49 4.66 6.95
CA LYS A 215 -14.39 5.81 6.89
C LYS A 215 -15.47 5.61 5.83
#